data_c0a071708858ee548f46fe7d84d20f13
#
_entry.id   c0a071708858ee548f46fe7d84d20f13
#
_cell.length_a   1.000
_cell.length_b   1.000
_cell.length_c   1.000
_cell.angle_alpha   90.00
_cell.angle_beta   90.00
_cell.angle_gamma   90.00
#
_symmetry.space_group_name_H-M   'P 1'
#
loop_
_entity.id
_entity.type
_entity.pdbx_description
1 polymer ?
#
loop_
_entity_poly.entity_id
_entity_poly.type
_entity_poly.pdbx_seq_one_letter_code
_entity_poly.pdbx_strand_id
1 'polypeptide(L)'
;DLFMQVQEEMVRRANLRGGKGCKKRVYSSKYALSSIVYCGHCGDIYRRVHWNNRGYKSIVWRCVSRLEEKGSECTAPTINEETLQKAVVKAINELLANKDPFLKVLQKNIATVFNGENDNATDDIDSKLEELQQQLLIQAKSKNDYEDVADEIYRLRELKQNALVENAEREGKRQRIAEMTDFLNKQSAELEEYDEQLVRRLIEKVTIYEDKLTVEFKSGIEIDEEI
;
A
#
# COMPACT_ATOMS: atom_id res chain seq x y z
N ASP A 1 -12.40 9.44 7.82
CA ASP A 1 -12.57 9.37 9.26
C ASP A 1 -11.23 9.06 9.93
N LEU A 2 -10.81 9.89 10.90
CA LEU A 2 -9.50 9.83 11.55
C LEU A 2 -9.19 8.45 12.15
N PHE A 3 -10.19 7.78 12.70
CA PHE A 3 -10.04 6.44 13.28
C PHE A 3 -9.62 5.41 12.23
N MET A 4 -10.25 5.40 11.07
CA MET A 4 -9.89 4.48 9.98
C MET A 4 -8.48 4.76 9.45
N GLN A 5 -8.10 6.04 9.30
CA GLN A 5 -6.74 6.42 8.90
C GLN A 5 -5.68 5.93 9.90
N VAL A 6 -5.98 6.01 11.20
CA VAL A 6 -5.09 5.48 12.26
C VAL A 6 -4.98 3.95 12.17
N GLN A 7 -6.08 3.24 11.94
CA GLN A 7 -6.06 1.78 11.78
C GLN A 7 -5.26 1.36 10.54
N GLU A 8 -5.45 2.01 9.41
CA GLU A 8 -4.68 1.74 8.19
C GLU A 8 -3.18 1.99 8.38
N GLU A 9 -2.82 3.09 9.04
CA GLU A 9 -1.42 3.38 9.33
C GLU A 9 -0.81 2.36 10.31
N MET A 10 -1.59 1.85 11.27
CA MET A 10 -1.15 0.77 12.16
C MET A 10 -0.90 -0.53 11.39
N VAL A 11 -1.81 -0.91 10.48
CA VAL A 11 -1.66 -2.09 9.61
C VAL A 11 -0.47 -1.92 8.68
N ARG A 12 -0.32 -0.75 8.04
CA ARG A 12 0.84 -0.44 7.20
C ARG A 12 2.15 -0.61 7.96
N ARG A 13 2.25 -0.05 9.17
CA ARG A 13 3.44 -0.19 10.04
C ARG A 13 3.71 -1.62 10.47
N ALA A 14 2.68 -2.41 10.69
CA ALA A 14 2.82 -3.84 11.00
C ALA A 14 3.36 -4.63 9.82
N ASN A 15 2.88 -4.35 8.60
CA ASN A 15 3.31 -5.02 7.36
C ASN A 15 4.75 -4.65 6.96
N LEU A 16 5.20 -3.42 7.22
CA LEU A 16 6.61 -3.03 7.05
C LEU A 16 7.58 -3.86 7.91
N ARG A 17 7.06 -4.53 8.95
CA ARG A 17 7.85 -5.41 9.84
C ARG A 17 7.93 -6.87 9.39
N GLY A 18 7.25 -7.27 8.32
CA GLY A 18 6.90 -8.66 8.01
C GLY A 18 7.56 -9.35 6.82
N GLY A 19 8.58 -8.80 6.15
CA GLY A 19 9.25 -9.47 5.02
C GLY A 19 10.01 -10.74 5.46
N LYS A 20 9.68 -11.91 4.87
CA LYS A 20 10.42 -13.17 5.07
C LYS A 20 11.89 -12.98 4.67
N GLY A 21 12.80 -13.08 5.65
CA GLY A 21 14.25 -13.10 5.42
C GLY A 21 14.97 -11.77 5.65
N CYS A 22 14.32 -10.64 5.82
CA CYS A 22 14.95 -9.39 6.21
C CYS A 22 15.02 -9.24 7.73
N LYS A 23 16.19 -8.86 8.27
CA LYS A 23 16.30 -8.47 9.69
C LYS A 23 15.35 -7.32 9.93
N LYS A 24 14.46 -7.45 10.94
CA LYS A 24 13.51 -6.44 11.35
C LYS A 24 14.25 -5.13 11.67
N ARG A 25 14.24 -4.18 10.75
CA ARG A 25 14.81 -2.85 10.95
C ARG A 25 13.67 -1.93 11.37
N VAL A 26 13.75 -1.40 12.58
CA VAL A 26 12.76 -0.42 13.08
C VAL A 26 13.28 0.97 12.73
N TYR A 27 12.68 1.59 11.72
CA TYR A 27 12.98 2.98 11.36
C TYR A 27 11.87 3.92 11.85
N SER A 28 12.26 5.16 12.14
CA SER A 28 11.30 6.18 12.52
C SER A 28 10.34 6.48 11.37
N SER A 29 9.06 6.44 11.63
CA SER A 29 8.00 6.89 10.71
C SER A 29 7.62 8.36 10.91
N LYS A 30 8.49 9.14 11.54
CA LYS A 30 8.24 10.55 11.87
C LYS A 30 7.97 11.41 10.64
N TYR A 31 8.74 11.21 9.58
CA TYR A 31 8.63 11.98 8.34
C TYR A 31 7.79 11.22 7.31
N ALA A 32 7.09 11.94 6.42
CA ALA A 32 6.20 11.33 5.43
C ALA A 32 6.92 10.35 4.49
N LEU A 33 8.13 10.69 4.06
CA LEU A 33 8.97 9.86 3.19
C LEU A 33 9.68 8.70 3.92
N SER A 34 9.61 8.64 5.26
CA SER A 34 10.23 7.52 5.99
C SER A 34 9.58 6.19 5.64
N SER A 35 10.40 5.19 5.33
CA SER A 35 10.01 3.81 5.00
C SER A 35 9.23 3.64 3.68
N ILE A 36 9.08 4.68 2.87
CA ILE A 36 8.48 4.60 1.53
C ILE A 36 9.47 4.92 0.40
N VAL A 37 10.70 5.33 0.74
CA VAL A 37 11.75 5.62 -0.25
C VAL A 37 12.66 4.41 -0.38
N TYR A 38 12.78 3.87 -1.58
CA TYR A 38 13.51 2.65 -1.91
C TYR A 38 14.64 2.91 -2.90
N CYS A 39 15.63 2.05 -2.86
CA CYS A 39 16.75 2.06 -3.78
C CYS A 39 16.42 1.26 -5.04
N GLY A 40 16.48 1.88 -6.21
CA GLY A 40 16.29 1.20 -7.49
C GLY A 40 17.41 0.22 -7.85
N HIS A 41 18.58 0.32 -7.18
CA HIS A 41 19.73 -0.56 -7.41
C HIS A 41 19.65 -1.86 -6.59
N CYS A 42 19.44 -1.76 -5.27
CA CYS A 42 19.48 -2.93 -4.37
C CYS A 42 18.15 -3.26 -3.69
N GLY A 43 17.09 -2.48 -3.92
CA GLY A 43 15.78 -2.68 -3.33
C GLY A 43 15.65 -2.34 -1.84
N ASP A 44 16.74 -1.94 -1.17
CA ASP A 44 16.70 -1.55 0.24
C ASP A 44 16.14 -0.13 0.40
N ILE A 45 15.74 0.20 1.63
CA ILE A 45 15.17 1.52 1.91
C ILE A 45 16.23 2.61 2.02
N TYR A 46 15.82 3.84 1.74
CA TYR A 46 16.60 5.02 2.05
C TYR A 46 16.30 5.51 3.46
N ARG A 47 17.35 5.98 4.14
CA ARG A 47 17.29 6.56 5.49
C ARG A 47 17.66 8.03 5.44
N ARG A 48 16.88 8.84 6.16
CA ARG A 48 17.17 10.25 6.44
C ARG A 48 18.34 10.37 7.41
N VAL A 49 19.38 11.07 7.02
CA VAL A 49 20.63 11.22 7.77
C VAL A 49 20.98 12.69 7.90
N HIS A 50 21.33 13.12 9.12
CA HIS A 50 21.95 14.42 9.34
C HIS A 50 23.44 14.32 8.98
N TRP A 51 23.82 15.04 7.93
CA TRP A 51 25.19 15.08 7.47
C TRP A 51 25.86 16.34 7.96
N ASN A 52 27.01 16.20 8.61
CA ASN A 52 27.86 17.29 9.02
C ASN A 52 29.22 17.14 8.30
N ASN A 53 29.46 17.99 7.32
CA ASN A 53 30.73 18.02 6.60
C ASN A 53 31.38 19.38 6.79
N ARG A 54 32.50 19.39 7.54
CA ARG A 54 33.32 20.59 7.80
C ARG A 54 32.51 21.80 8.29
N GLY A 55 31.53 21.57 9.17
CA GLY A 55 30.66 22.62 9.72
C GLY A 55 29.38 22.92 8.93
N TYR A 56 29.24 22.41 7.72
CA TYR A 56 28.00 22.47 6.95
C TYR A 56 27.09 21.33 7.36
N LYS A 57 25.94 21.69 7.91
CA LYS A 57 24.89 20.75 8.29
C LYS A 57 23.87 20.62 7.17
N SER A 58 23.69 19.43 6.62
CA SER A 58 22.66 19.15 5.62
C SER A 58 21.89 17.90 6.01
N ILE A 59 20.70 17.77 5.47
CA ILE A 59 19.90 16.57 5.62
C ILE A 59 19.89 15.85 4.29
N VAL A 60 20.30 14.59 4.32
CA VAL A 60 20.42 13.77 3.13
C VAL A 60 19.71 12.43 3.31
N TRP A 61 19.32 11.85 2.20
CA TRP A 61 18.77 10.52 2.12
C TRP A 61 19.81 9.58 1.51
N ARG A 62 20.05 8.44 2.18
CA ARG A 62 21.04 7.43 1.76
C ARG A 62 20.47 6.04 1.87
N CYS A 63 20.81 5.19 0.90
CA CYS A 63 20.47 3.78 0.93
C CYS A 63 21.10 3.11 2.19
N VAL A 64 20.29 2.31 2.90
CA VAL A 64 20.71 1.65 4.15
C VAL A 64 21.79 0.61 3.89
N SER A 65 21.69 -0.17 2.81
CA SER A 65 22.73 -1.12 2.42
C SER A 65 24.09 -0.45 2.24
N ARG A 66 24.12 0.76 1.68
CA ARG A 66 25.35 1.56 1.54
C ARG A 66 25.84 2.15 2.86
N LEU A 67 24.94 2.41 3.82
CA LEU A 67 25.31 2.95 5.14
C LEU A 67 25.93 1.90 6.06
N GLU A 68 25.45 0.66 5.97
CA GLU A 68 25.82 -0.40 6.90
C GLU A 68 27.02 -1.23 6.44
N GLU A 69 27.62 -0.93 5.27
CA GLU A 69 28.82 -1.58 4.69
C GLU A 69 28.76 -3.12 4.69
N LYS A 70 27.55 -3.69 4.78
CA LYS A 70 27.35 -5.15 4.87
C LYS A 70 27.32 -5.80 3.50
N GLY A 71 28.45 -5.74 2.78
CA GLY A 71 28.70 -6.62 1.64
C GLY A 71 27.86 -6.36 0.40
N SER A 72 27.07 -5.28 0.34
CA SER A 72 26.39 -4.87 -0.88
C SER A 72 27.18 -3.71 -1.52
N GLU A 73 27.64 -3.93 -2.74
CA GLU A 73 28.26 -2.90 -3.58
C GLU A 73 27.22 -1.90 -4.11
N CYS A 74 26.32 -1.43 -3.25
CA CYS A 74 25.30 -0.49 -3.66
C CYS A 74 25.91 0.88 -3.95
N THR A 75 25.92 1.30 -5.20
CA THR A 75 26.41 2.59 -5.69
C THR A 75 25.38 3.70 -5.68
N ALA A 76 24.17 3.42 -5.19
CA ALA A 76 23.04 4.35 -5.22
C ALA A 76 23.38 5.76 -4.74
N PRO A 77 22.86 6.82 -5.36
CA PRO A 77 23.20 8.21 -5.06
C PRO A 77 22.79 8.61 -3.64
N THR A 78 23.46 9.62 -3.11
CA THR A 78 23.02 10.34 -1.91
C THR A 78 22.23 11.56 -2.37
N ILE A 79 21.02 11.75 -1.88
CA ILE A 79 20.15 12.82 -2.31
C ILE A 79 19.88 13.79 -1.16
N ASN A 80 19.93 15.08 -1.42
CA ASN A 80 19.53 16.11 -0.47
C ASN A 80 18.01 16.06 -0.25
N GLU A 81 17.59 16.34 0.98
CA GLU A 81 16.17 16.34 1.33
C GLU A 81 15.36 17.35 0.49
N GLU A 82 15.89 18.54 0.27
CA GLU A 82 15.22 19.55 -0.55
C GLU A 82 15.04 19.10 -2.01
N THR A 83 16.03 18.44 -2.59
CA THR A 83 15.94 17.89 -3.95
C THR A 83 14.87 16.81 -4.02
N LEU A 84 14.87 15.90 -3.06
CA LEU A 84 13.86 14.83 -2.99
C LEU A 84 12.44 15.41 -2.81
N GLN A 85 12.27 16.38 -1.92
CA GLN A 85 10.99 17.03 -1.68
C GLN A 85 10.49 17.80 -2.93
N LYS A 86 11.36 18.54 -3.61
CA LYS A 86 11.02 19.25 -4.85
C LYS A 86 10.59 18.30 -5.95
N ALA A 87 11.29 17.19 -6.14
CA ALA A 87 10.93 16.20 -7.13
C ALA A 87 9.56 15.53 -6.81
N VAL A 88 9.29 15.27 -5.54
CA VAL A 88 7.98 14.77 -5.10
C VAL A 88 6.86 15.78 -5.36
N VAL A 89 7.09 17.07 -5.06
CA VAL A 89 6.12 18.16 -5.35
C VAL A 89 5.87 18.25 -6.84
N LYS A 90 6.92 18.17 -7.66
CA LYS A 90 6.82 18.23 -9.12
C LYS A 90 6.00 17.06 -9.67
N ALA A 91 6.23 15.83 -9.20
CA ALA A 91 5.42 14.66 -9.55
C ALA A 91 3.95 14.82 -9.16
N ILE A 92 3.67 15.38 -7.98
CA ILE A 92 2.29 15.68 -7.56
C ILE A 92 1.66 16.73 -8.47
N ASN A 93 2.39 17.78 -8.83
CA ASN A 93 1.90 18.82 -9.74
C ASN A 93 1.65 18.29 -11.15
N GLU A 94 2.51 17.42 -11.67
CA GLU A 94 2.29 16.75 -12.94
C GLU A 94 1.02 15.89 -12.91
N LEU A 95 0.81 15.17 -11.81
CA LEU A 95 -0.45 14.45 -11.56
C LEU A 95 -1.65 15.40 -11.58
N LEU A 96 -1.56 16.53 -10.91
CA LEU A 96 -2.64 17.52 -10.82
C LEU A 96 -2.90 18.20 -12.18
N ALA A 97 -1.89 18.45 -12.99
CA ALA A 97 -2.00 19.02 -14.32
C ALA A 97 -2.68 18.06 -15.32
N ASN A 98 -2.42 16.76 -15.18
CA ASN A 98 -2.93 15.72 -16.07
C ASN A 98 -4.12 14.95 -15.46
N LYS A 99 -5.08 15.65 -14.85
CA LYS A 99 -6.20 15.02 -14.11
C LYS A 99 -7.07 14.08 -14.97
N ASP A 100 -7.39 14.45 -16.21
CA ASP A 100 -8.34 13.70 -17.05
C ASP A 100 -7.88 12.31 -17.46
N PRO A 101 -6.64 12.10 -17.98
CA PRO A 101 -6.11 10.77 -18.23
C PRO A 101 -6.01 9.95 -16.95
N PHE A 102 -5.65 10.60 -15.87
CA PHE A 102 -5.49 10.01 -14.56
C PHE A 102 -6.82 9.48 -13.99
N LEU A 103 -7.88 10.28 -14.02
CA LEU A 103 -9.22 9.87 -13.59
C LEU A 103 -9.76 8.71 -14.43
N LYS A 104 -9.44 8.66 -15.73
CA LYS A 104 -9.81 7.52 -16.60
C LYS A 104 -9.11 6.22 -16.18
N VAL A 105 -7.83 6.29 -15.81
CA VAL A 105 -7.09 5.10 -15.31
C VAL A 105 -7.67 4.65 -13.97
N LEU A 106 -7.98 5.58 -13.07
CA LEU A 106 -8.65 5.28 -11.81
C LEU A 106 -10.01 4.62 -12.03
N GLN A 107 -10.84 5.16 -12.92
CA GLN A 107 -12.13 4.57 -13.26
C GLN A 107 -11.99 3.18 -13.87
N LYS A 108 -10.99 2.96 -14.72
CA LYS A 108 -10.68 1.63 -15.29
C LYS A 108 -10.25 0.65 -14.21
N ASN A 109 -9.40 1.07 -13.28
CA ASN A 109 -8.96 0.23 -12.16
C ASN A 109 -10.13 -0.11 -11.23
N ILE A 110 -11.03 0.85 -10.97
CA ILE A 110 -12.29 0.61 -10.26
C ILE A 110 -13.10 -0.46 -10.99
N ALA A 111 -13.34 -0.29 -12.29
CA ALA A 111 -14.12 -1.24 -13.08
C ALA A 111 -13.51 -2.64 -13.08
N THR A 112 -12.18 -2.77 -13.10
CA THR A 112 -11.47 -4.07 -13.04
C THR A 112 -11.65 -4.74 -11.68
N VAL A 113 -11.70 -3.96 -10.60
CA VAL A 113 -11.99 -4.46 -9.24
C VAL A 113 -13.46 -4.84 -9.08
N PHE A 114 -14.37 -4.19 -9.83
CA PHE A 114 -15.81 -4.47 -9.81
C PHE A 114 -16.23 -5.71 -10.62
N ASN A 115 -15.53 -6.05 -11.69
CA ASN A 115 -15.89 -7.19 -12.55
C ASN A 115 -15.60 -8.57 -11.92
N GLY A 116 -15.24 -8.62 -10.66
CA GLY A 116 -15.26 -9.85 -9.87
C GLY A 116 -16.70 -10.18 -9.47
N GLU A 117 -17.37 -11.02 -10.24
CA GLU A 117 -18.76 -11.50 -10.12
C GLU A 117 -19.03 -12.31 -8.83
N ASN A 118 -18.79 -11.78 -7.63
CA ASN A 118 -18.93 -12.60 -6.42
C ASN A 118 -19.74 -11.94 -5.28
N ASP A 119 -20.62 -10.96 -5.54
CA ASP A 119 -21.54 -10.51 -4.48
C ASP A 119 -22.55 -11.61 -4.07
N ASN A 120 -22.84 -12.57 -4.95
CA ASN A 120 -23.76 -13.68 -4.65
C ASN A 120 -23.09 -14.93 -4.09
N ALA A 121 -21.74 -15.03 -4.17
CA ALA A 121 -21.04 -16.25 -3.73
C ALA A 121 -21.14 -16.50 -2.21
N THR A 122 -21.29 -15.46 -1.42
CA THR A 122 -21.49 -15.58 0.03
C THR A 122 -22.88 -16.08 0.39
N ASP A 123 -23.92 -15.67 -0.35
CA ASP A 123 -25.31 -16.09 -0.12
C ASP A 123 -25.53 -17.56 -0.49
N ASP A 124 -24.91 -18.01 -1.59
CA ASP A 124 -24.90 -19.43 -1.98
C ASP A 124 -24.18 -20.32 -0.97
N ILE A 125 -23.06 -19.84 -0.41
CA ILE A 125 -22.33 -20.55 0.64
C ILE A 125 -23.17 -20.62 1.92
N ASP A 126 -23.88 -19.56 2.28
CA ASP A 126 -24.72 -19.53 3.49
C ASP A 126 -25.90 -20.48 3.38
N SER A 127 -26.57 -20.52 2.23
CA SER A 127 -27.66 -21.46 1.97
C SER A 127 -27.17 -22.92 2.09
N LYS A 128 -26.00 -23.21 1.54
CA LYS A 128 -25.38 -24.54 1.61
C LYS A 128 -24.95 -24.92 3.04
N LEU A 129 -24.45 -23.96 3.81
CA LEU A 129 -24.10 -24.16 5.21
C LEU A 129 -25.34 -24.48 6.07
N GLU A 130 -26.48 -23.83 5.82
CA GLU A 130 -27.74 -24.12 6.50
C GLU A 130 -28.22 -25.55 6.19
N GLU A 131 -28.21 -25.95 4.92
CA GLU A 131 -28.58 -27.30 4.51
C GLU A 131 -27.69 -28.37 5.17
N LEU A 132 -26.37 -28.20 5.16
CA LEU A 132 -25.46 -29.14 5.78
C LEU A 132 -25.57 -29.19 7.31
N GLN A 133 -25.87 -28.07 7.96
CA GLN A 133 -26.12 -28.05 9.40
C GLN A 133 -27.40 -28.85 9.77
N GLN A 134 -28.45 -28.74 8.96
CA GLN A 134 -29.66 -29.55 9.14
C GLN A 134 -29.38 -31.05 8.93
N GLN A 135 -28.60 -31.41 7.90
CA GLN A 135 -28.17 -32.80 7.67
C GLN A 135 -27.33 -33.33 8.83
N LEU A 136 -26.39 -32.54 9.35
CA LEU A 136 -25.58 -32.92 10.51
C LEU A 136 -26.46 -33.23 11.73
N LEU A 137 -27.49 -32.42 12.01
CA LEU A 137 -28.41 -32.64 13.09
C LEU A 137 -29.23 -33.94 12.95
N ILE A 138 -29.61 -34.30 11.72
CA ILE A 138 -30.36 -35.55 11.42
C ILE A 138 -29.42 -36.75 11.57
N GLN A 139 -28.20 -36.69 11.04
CA GLN A 139 -27.23 -37.79 11.12
C GLN A 139 -26.76 -38.05 12.56
N ALA A 140 -26.50 -36.99 13.33
CA ALA A 140 -26.14 -37.09 14.74
C ALA A 140 -27.23 -37.77 15.59
N LYS A 141 -28.52 -37.54 15.28
CA LYS A 141 -29.66 -38.21 15.95
C LYS A 141 -29.77 -39.68 15.58
N SER A 142 -29.38 -40.06 14.36
CA SER A 142 -29.48 -41.46 13.86
C SER A 142 -28.22 -42.31 14.13
N LYS A 143 -27.23 -41.77 14.84
CA LYS A 143 -25.92 -42.40 15.11
C LYS A 143 -25.17 -42.84 13.83
N ASN A 144 -25.42 -42.19 12.72
CA ASN A 144 -24.67 -42.38 11.50
C ASN A 144 -23.36 -41.55 11.52
N ASP A 145 -22.44 -41.97 10.67
CA ASP A 145 -21.20 -41.25 10.48
C ASP A 145 -21.49 -39.85 9.92
N TYR A 146 -20.95 -38.79 10.55
CA TYR A 146 -21.18 -37.39 10.21
C TYR A 146 -19.87 -36.65 9.91
N GLU A 147 -18.75 -37.35 9.83
CA GLU A 147 -17.42 -36.79 9.71
C GLU A 147 -17.29 -36.04 8.38
N ASP A 148 -17.73 -36.62 7.27
CA ASP A 148 -17.71 -35.99 5.94
C ASP A 148 -18.53 -34.69 5.88
N VAL A 149 -19.70 -34.67 6.54
CA VAL A 149 -20.55 -33.46 6.57
C VAL A 149 -19.92 -32.37 7.43
N ALA A 150 -19.28 -32.74 8.51
CA ALA A 150 -18.57 -31.81 9.38
C ALA A 150 -17.37 -31.17 8.64
N ASP A 151 -16.60 -31.97 7.92
CA ASP A 151 -15.45 -31.50 7.15
C ASP A 151 -15.89 -30.54 6.04
N GLU A 152 -16.98 -30.80 5.33
CA GLU A 152 -17.50 -29.90 4.31
C GLU A 152 -18.03 -28.58 4.93
N ILE A 153 -18.61 -28.60 6.11
CA ILE A 153 -19.01 -27.40 6.85
C ILE A 153 -17.77 -26.56 7.21
N TYR A 154 -16.68 -27.19 7.67
CA TYR A 154 -15.43 -26.47 7.96
C TYR A 154 -14.84 -25.83 6.70
N ARG A 155 -14.80 -26.57 5.60
CA ARG A 155 -14.33 -26.08 4.31
C ARG A 155 -15.13 -24.88 3.81
N LEU A 156 -16.45 -24.95 3.85
CA LEU A 156 -17.33 -23.85 3.42
C LEU A 156 -17.20 -22.62 4.33
N ARG A 157 -16.99 -22.80 5.63
CA ARG A 157 -16.71 -21.70 6.55
C ARG A 157 -15.39 -21.00 6.24
N GLU A 158 -14.35 -21.74 5.92
CA GLU A 158 -13.06 -21.20 5.49
C GLU A 158 -13.20 -20.42 4.19
N LEU A 159 -13.88 -20.97 3.19
CA LEU A 159 -14.20 -20.30 1.93
C LEU A 159 -14.96 -18.99 2.15
N LYS A 160 -15.99 -19.00 3.02
CA LYS A 160 -16.76 -17.80 3.38
C LYS A 160 -15.85 -16.76 4.03
N GLN A 161 -15.01 -17.17 4.97
CA GLN A 161 -14.09 -16.25 5.65
C GLN A 161 -13.12 -15.60 4.66
N ASN A 162 -12.55 -16.38 3.74
CA ASN A 162 -11.65 -15.88 2.70
C ASN A 162 -12.37 -14.90 1.76
N ALA A 163 -13.59 -15.22 1.32
CA ALA A 163 -14.41 -14.33 0.50
C ALA A 163 -14.74 -13.01 1.21
N LEU A 164 -15.06 -13.04 2.49
CA LEU A 164 -15.32 -11.85 3.30
C LEU A 164 -14.06 -10.96 3.42
N VAL A 165 -12.90 -11.57 3.63
CA VAL A 165 -11.62 -10.83 3.69
C VAL A 165 -11.31 -10.18 2.35
N GLU A 166 -11.46 -10.90 1.24
CA GLU A 166 -11.25 -10.37 -0.10
C GLU A 166 -12.22 -9.21 -0.42
N ASN A 167 -13.48 -9.34 -0.06
CA ASN A 167 -14.49 -8.29 -0.26
C ASN A 167 -14.16 -7.05 0.59
N ALA A 168 -13.72 -7.22 1.84
CA ALA A 168 -13.31 -6.11 2.70
C ALA A 168 -12.08 -5.38 2.14
N GLU A 169 -11.10 -6.12 1.59
CA GLU A 169 -9.93 -5.53 0.94
C GLU A 169 -10.30 -4.76 -0.34
N ARG A 170 -11.25 -5.29 -1.14
CA ARG A 170 -11.76 -4.61 -2.34
C ARG A 170 -12.48 -3.31 -1.98
N GLU A 171 -13.36 -3.36 -0.98
CA GLU A 171 -14.09 -2.17 -0.53
C GLU A 171 -13.15 -1.12 0.05
N GLY A 172 -12.13 -1.52 0.80
CA GLY A 172 -11.08 -0.63 1.30
C GLY A 172 -10.27 0.03 0.17
N LYS A 173 -9.96 -0.70 -0.90
CA LYS A 173 -9.33 -0.14 -2.11
C LYS A 173 -10.25 0.84 -2.83
N ARG A 174 -11.53 0.50 -2.98
CA ARG A 174 -12.55 1.35 -3.58
C ARG A 174 -12.69 2.68 -2.86
N GLN A 175 -12.80 2.64 -1.54
CA GLN A 175 -12.94 3.84 -0.72
C GLN A 175 -11.71 4.75 -0.86
N ARG A 176 -10.49 4.20 -0.83
CA ARG A 176 -9.26 4.97 -1.04
C ARG A 176 -9.20 5.65 -2.40
N ILE A 177 -9.61 4.96 -3.45
CA ILE A 177 -9.66 5.52 -4.80
C ILE A 177 -10.72 6.63 -4.88
N ALA A 178 -11.89 6.43 -4.28
CA ALA A 178 -12.96 7.44 -4.24
C ALA A 178 -12.52 8.70 -3.49
N GLU A 179 -11.90 8.55 -2.31
CA GLU A 179 -11.36 9.68 -1.53
C GLU A 179 -10.26 10.42 -2.29
N MET A 180 -9.40 9.70 -3.01
CA MET A 180 -8.36 10.30 -3.83
C MET A 180 -8.95 11.06 -5.01
N THR A 181 -9.97 10.51 -5.68
CA THR A 181 -10.68 11.16 -6.79
C THR A 181 -11.36 12.45 -6.32
N ASP A 182 -12.04 12.42 -5.18
CA ASP A 182 -12.70 13.58 -4.59
C ASP A 182 -11.67 14.66 -4.19
N PHE A 183 -10.56 14.24 -3.62
CA PHE A 183 -9.46 15.15 -3.30
C PHE A 183 -8.90 15.83 -4.56
N LEU A 184 -8.59 15.06 -5.61
CA LEU A 184 -8.04 15.59 -6.87
C LEU A 184 -9.01 16.56 -7.55
N ASN A 185 -10.31 16.30 -7.46
CA ASN A 185 -11.34 17.20 -8.01
C ASN A 185 -11.43 18.52 -7.22
N LYS A 186 -11.21 18.47 -5.91
CA LYS A 186 -11.25 19.66 -5.04
C LYS A 186 -9.97 20.49 -5.10
N GLN A 187 -8.85 19.84 -5.43
CA GLN A 187 -7.55 20.51 -5.52
C GLN A 187 -7.42 21.18 -6.89
N SER A 188 -7.46 22.50 -6.90
CA SER A 188 -7.38 23.29 -8.13
C SER A 188 -6.06 24.05 -8.32
N ALA A 189 -5.24 24.11 -7.28
CA ALA A 189 -4.01 24.88 -7.26
C ALA A 189 -2.76 23.98 -7.35
N GLU A 190 -1.76 24.47 -8.06
CA GLU A 190 -0.40 23.93 -8.07
C GLU A 190 0.19 24.04 -6.65
N LEU A 191 0.91 23.01 -6.22
CA LEU A 191 1.59 22.99 -4.93
C LEU A 191 2.91 23.77 -5.04
N GLU A 192 3.07 24.80 -4.23
CA GLU A 192 4.31 25.58 -4.14
C GLU A 192 5.30 24.94 -3.16
N GLU A 193 4.80 24.32 -2.09
CA GLU A 193 5.60 23.79 -1.01
C GLU A 193 5.30 22.30 -0.74
N TYR A 194 6.27 21.62 -0.13
CA TYR A 194 6.17 20.23 0.28
C TYR A 194 5.22 20.09 1.48
N ASP A 195 4.16 19.30 1.31
CA ASP A 195 3.19 18.98 2.38
C ASP A 195 3.29 17.50 2.76
N GLU A 196 3.69 17.24 4.01
CA GLU A 196 3.79 15.87 4.54
C GLU A 196 2.46 15.13 4.59
N GLN A 197 1.34 15.83 4.81
CA GLN A 197 0.02 15.20 4.88
C GLN A 197 -0.42 14.74 3.51
N LEU A 198 -0.19 15.55 2.48
CA LEU A 198 -0.45 15.19 1.09
C LEU A 198 0.39 13.99 0.64
N VAL A 199 1.68 14.00 0.95
CA VAL A 199 2.58 12.90 0.63
C VAL A 199 2.09 11.59 1.27
N ARG A 200 1.73 11.60 2.55
CA ARG A 200 1.17 10.42 3.24
C ARG A 200 -0.13 9.94 2.62
N ARG A 201 -0.95 10.86 2.10
CA ARG A 201 -2.25 10.55 1.50
C ARG A 201 -2.13 10.00 0.09
N LEU A 202 -1.24 10.56 -0.74
CA LEU A 202 -1.17 10.29 -2.18
C LEU A 202 -0.12 9.26 -2.56
N ILE A 203 1.04 9.23 -1.88
CA ILE A 203 2.20 8.45 -2.30
C ILE A 203 2.24 7.11 -1.57
N GLU A 204 2.43 6.05 -2.34
CA GLU A 204 2.66 4.69 -1.85
C GLU A 204 4.17 4.45 -1.70
N LYS A 205 4.95 4.81 -2.72
CA LYS A 205 6.36 4.49 -2.79
C LYS A 205 7.12 5.48 -3.64
N VAL A 206 8.39 5.71 -3.31
CA VAL A 206 9.34 6.47 -4.14
C VAL A 206 10.55 5.57 -4.39
N THR A 207 10.93 5.37 -5.63
CA THR A 207 12.12 4.57 -6.00
C THR A 207 13.17 5.48 -6.60
N ILE A 208 14.38 5.47 -6.03
CA ILE A 208 15.49 6.32 -6.45
C ILE A 208 16.44 5.51 -7.33
N TYR A 209 16.64 5.98 -8.56
CA TYR A 209 17.62 5.49 -9.52
C TYR A 209 18.81 6.45 -9.61
N GLU A 210 19.69 6.24 -10.55
CA GLU A 210 20.93 7.02 -10.69
C GLU A 210 20.67 8.42 -11.24
N ASP A 211 19.76 8.52 -12.19
CA ASP A 211 19.41 9.72 -12.98
C ASP A 211 17.97 10.21 -12.76
N LYS A 212 17.12 9.38 -12.18
CA LYS A 212 15.70 9.69 -11.95
C LYS A 212 15.18 9.11 -10.64
N LEU A 213 14.02 9.61 -10.24
CA LEU A 213 13.19 8.97 -9.23
C LEU A 213 11.82 8.65 -9.81
N THR A 214 11.25 7.53 -9.41
CA THR A 214 9.89 7.14 -9.76
C THR A 214 9.01 7.30 -8.53
N VAL A 215 7.96 8.10 -8.65
CA VAL A 215 6.94 8.27 -7.61
C VAL A 215 5.73 7.42 -7.96
N GLU A 216 5.48 6.40 -7.14
CA GLU A 216 4.31 5.54 -7.24
C GLU A 216 3.21 6.08 -6.31
N PHE A 217 2.07 6.42 -6.88
CA PHE A 217 0.91 6.88 -6.16
C PHE A 217 0.04 5.71 -5.70
N LYS A 218 -0.72 5.88 -4.63
CA LYS A 218 -1.66 4.86 -4.12
C LYS A 218 -2.75 4.46 -5.11
N SER A 219 -2.90 5.22 -6.17
CA SER A 219 -3.74 4.90 -7.34
C SER A 219 -3.14 3.85 -8.27
N GLY A 220 -1.86 3.50 -8.09
CA GLY A 220 -1.09 2.64 -8.98
C GLY A 220 -0.50 3.35 -10.19
N ILE A 221 -0.49 4.69 -10.20
CA ILE A 221 0.17 5.47 -11.25
C ILE A 221 1.59 5.79 -10.82
N GLU A 222 2.51 5.72 -11.78
CA GLU A 222 3.92 6.04 -11.61
C GLU A 222 4.27 7.27 -12.45
N ILE A 223 5.02 8.19 -11.86
CA ILE A 223 5.58 9.36 -12.52
C ILE A 223 7.08 9.36 -12.30
N ASP A 224 7.82 9.55 -13.39
CA ASP A 224 9.28 9.63 -13.39
C ASP A 224 9.72 11.10 -13.37
N GLU A 225 10.60 11.45 -12.45
CA GLU A 225 11.19 12.78 -12.34
C GLU A 225 12.71 12.70 -12.42
N GLU A 226 13.33 13.54 -13.24
CA GLU A 226 14.79 13.69 -13.31
C GLU A 226 15.33 14.37 -12.05
N ILE A 227 16.51 13.91 -11.58
CA ILE A 227 17.16 14.39 -10.35
C ILE A 227 18.41 15.22 -10.68
#